data_53b7faefb1f2f1c732c541bf520d8302
#
_entry.id   53b7faefb1f2f1c732c541bf520d8302
#
_cell.length_a   1.000
_cell.length_b   1.000
_cell.length_c   1.000
_cell.angle_alpha   90.00
_cell.angle_beta   90.00
_cell.angle_gamma   90.00
#
_symmetry.space_group_name_H-M   'P 1'
#
loop_
_entity.id
_entity.type
_entity.pdbx_description
1 polymer ?
#
loop_
_entity_poly.entity_id
_entity_poly.type
_entity_poly.pdbx_seq_one_letter_code
_entity_poly.pdbx_strand_id
1 'polypeptide(L)'
;MSPLILDGKKVAESVYQKLLLEVSLLSFVPKITLLRVGEDPASQSYVRSKEKRCLELGLRGETLVLPEQIGEQELISKILHLNRDKEVNGILVQLPLPGHLNKERVLKSIDPMKDVDGLHPENAGLLVQGNPRFIPCTPAGILEMLKFYQIAIEGKRIVIVGRSEIVGRPVAQLLLNHHATVTICHSKTKNLEDELKRAEVLIAAIGKPKFIKGDMLSPGVAVIDVGINRVDGQIIGDVDFESVSNIASAISPVPGGVGPMTIAMLMQNLCFAATLQSKKG
;
A
#
# COMPACT_ATOMS: atom_id res chain seq x y z
N MET A 1 -3.45 -19.27 23.67
CA MET A 1 -2.39 -18.23 23.81
C MET A 1 -2.87 -16.98 23.08
N SER A 2 -2.55 -15.80 23.61
CA SER A 2 -2.87 -14.57 22.89
C SER A 2 -2.02 -14.48 21.62
N PRO A 3 -2.57 -14.01 20.46
CA PRO A 3 -1.81 -13.88 19.23
C PRO A 3 -0.74 -12.80 19.34
N LEU A 4 0.33 -12.91 18.54
CA LEU A 4 1.27 -11.82 18.32
C LEU A 4 0.56 -10.68 17.60
N ILE A 5 0.56 -9.49 18.18
CA ILE A 5 -0.03 -8.30 17.53
C ILE A 5 0.98 -7.70 16.55
N LEU A 6 0.61 -7.66 15.28
CA LEU A 6 1.42 -7.11 14.20
C LEU A 6 1.19 -5.58 14.11
N ASP A 7 1.83 -4.83 15.03
CA ASP A 7 1.71 -3.38 15.11
C ASP A 7 2.47 -2.70 13.97
N GLY A 8 1.73 -2.19 12.99
CA GLY A 8 2.31 -1.50 11.85
C GLY A 8 2.90 -0.13 12.17
N LYS A 9 2.49 0.52 13.27
CA LYS A 9 3.11 1.78 13.71
C LYS A 9 4.55 1.56 14.15
N LYS A 10 4.78 0.47 14.91
CA LYS A 10 6.14 0.09 15.35
C LYS A 10 7.05 -0.22 14.15
N VAL A 11 6.52 -0.94 13.15
CA VAL A 11 7.28 -1.25 11.92
C VAL A 11 7.54 0.01 11.11
N ALA A 12 6.52 0.86 10.92
CA ALA A 12 6.69 2.13 10.22
C ALA A 12 7.75 3.03 10.87
N GLU A 13 7.79 3.09 12.20
CA GLU A 13 8.83 3.86 12.92
C GLU A 13 10.23 3.32 12.62
N SER A 14 10.43 2.00 12.58
CA SER A 14 11.73 1.43 12.22
C SER A 14 12.15 1.77 10.78
N VAL A 15 11.19 1.89 9.85
CA VAL A 15 11.45 2.35 8.49
C VAL A 15 11.84 3.82 8.47
N TYR A 16 11.13 4.66 9.23
CA TYR A 16 11.43 6.10 9.30
C TYR A 16 12.83 6.38 9.86
N GLN A 17 13.26 5.63 10.87
CA GLN A 17 14.62 5.78 11.42
C GLN A 17 15.70 5.48 10.38
N LYS A 18 15.50 4.46 9.55
CA LYS A 18 16.40 4.17 8.42
C LYS A 18 16.37 5.29 7.38
N LEU A 19 15.17 5.77 7.02
CA LEU A 19 15.00 6.84 6.04
C LEU A 19 15.63 8.17 6.48
N LEU A 20 15.56 8.52 7.76
CA LEU A 20 16.23 9.72 8.29
C LEU A 20 17.76 9.68 8.04
N LEU A 21 18.37 8.53 8.22
CA LEU A 21 19.78 8.33 7.90
C LEU A 21 20.04 8.45 6.39
N GLU A 22 19.22 7.80 5.56
CA GLU A 22 19.37 7.85 4.11
C GLU A 22 19.21 9.29 3.58
N VAL A 23 18.18 10.01 4.04
CA VAL A 23 17.92 11.41 3.65
C VAL A 23 19.07 12.32 4.06
N SER A 24 19.68 12.12 5.23
CA SER A 24 20.82 12.94 5.69
C SER A 24 22.05 12.79 4.81
N LEU A 25 22.17 11.72 4.03
CA LEU A 25 23.27 11.48 3.11
C LEU A 25 23.03 12.02 1.70
N LEU A 26 21.80 12.49 1.39
CA LEU A 26 21.49 13.06 0.09
C LEU A 26 22.00 14.51 0.02
N SER A 27 22.56 14.89 -1.13
CA SER A 27 23.00 16.28 -1.42
C SER A 27 21.85 17.21 -1.79
N PHE A 28 20.62 16.71 -1.85
CA PHE A 28 19.41 17.44 -2.20
C PHE A 28 18.21 16.88 -1.42
N VAL A 29 17.13 17.65 -1.35
CA VAL A 29 15.91 17.26 -0.64
C VAL A 29 14.88 16.69 -1.63
N PRO A 30 14.54 15.39 -1.56
CA PRO A 30 13.52 14.77 -2.39
C PRO A 30 12.15 15.48 -2.27
N LYS A 31 11.49 15.70 -3.41
CA LYS A 31 10.18 16.35 -3.50
C LYS A 31 9.13 15.39 -4.08
N ILE A 32 7.98 15.29 -3.38
CA ILE A 32 6.77 14.63 -3.89
C ILE A 32 5.68 15.66 -4.14
N THR A 33 4.97 15.52 -5.25
CA THR A 33 3.73 16.25 -5.52
C THR A 33 2.54 15.29 -5.45
N LEU A 34 1.60 15.60 -4.57
CA LEU A 34 0.36 14.86 -4.34
C LEU A 34 -0.77 15.58 -5.09
N LEU A 35 -1.44 14.91 -6.03
CA LEU A 35 -2.61 15.46 -6.72
C LEU A 35 -3.88 14.92 -6.06
N ARG A 36 -4.75 15.81 -5.59
CA ARG A 36 -6.06 15.48 -5.04
C ARG A 36 -7.14 16.17 -5.86
N VAL A 37 -8.11 15.43 -6.33
CA VAL A 37 -9.26 15.95 -7.08
C VAL A 37 -10.49 15.95 -6.16
N GLY A 38 -11.14 17.10 -6.03
CA GLY A 38 -12.32 17.27 -5.17
C GLY A 38 -11.99 17.42 -3.68
N GLU A 39 -13.06 17.38 -2.86
CA GLU A 39 -13.02 17.72 -1.43
C GLU A 39 -13.38 16.54 -0.51
N ASP A 40 -13.17 15.29 -0.97
CA ASP A 40 -13.44 14.10 -0.13
C ASP A 40 -12.66 14.14 1.19
N PRO A 41 -13.35 14.11 2.37
CA PRO A 41 -12.69 14.26 3.68
C PRO A 41 -11.69 13.15 4.00
N ALA A 42 -11.92 11.93 3.48
CA ALA A 42 -10.99 10.82 3.70
C ALA A 42 -9.69 11.07 2.93
N SER A 43 -9.78 11.46 1.66
CA SER A 43 -8.64 11.84 0.83
C SER A 43 -7.85 13.01 1.43
N GLN A 44 -8.53 14.02 1.98
CA GLN A 44 -7.88 15.14 2.69
C GLN A 44 -7.05 14.66 3.88
N SER A 45 -7.60 13.79 4.72
CA SER A 45 -6.91 13.26 5.89
C SER A 45 -5.67 12.46 5.51
N TYR A 46 -5.76 11.62 4.45
CA TYR A 46 -4.63 10.84 3.96
C TYR A 46 -3.51 11.73 3.39
N VAL A 47 -3.86 12.73 2.59
CA VAL A 47 -2.89 13.66 2.00
C VAL A 47 -2.18 14.46 3.09
N ARG A 48 -2.91 15.02 4.07
CA ARG A 48 -2.31 15.71 5.21
C ARG A 48 -1.35 14.83 6.00
N SER A 49 -1.69 13.57 6.20
CA SER A 49 -0.81 12.62 6.89
C SER A 49 0.48 12.35 6.13
N LYS A 50 0.41 12.28 4.78
CA LYS A 50 1.57 12.12 3.89
C LYS A 50 2.46 13.38 3.92
N GLU A 51 1.87 14.58 3.80
CA GLU A 51 2.62 15.85 3.88
C GLU A 51 3.32 16.01 5.23
N LYS A 52 2.59 15.77 6.32
CA LYS A 52 3.16 15.82 7.67
C LYS A 52 4.38 14.90 7.77
N ARG A 53 4.28 13.68 7.27
CA ARG A 53 5.39 12.72 7.32
C ARG A 53 6.56 13.14 6.44
N CYS A 54 6.32 13.75 5.28
CA CYS A 54 7.38 14.35 4.47
C CYS A 54 8.19 15.37 5.29
N LEU A 55 7.50 16.30 5.94
CA LEU A 55 8.16 17.34 6.75
C LEU A 55 8.96 16.75 7.92
N GLU A 56 8.40 15.78 8.64
CA GLU A 56 9.07 15.11 9.76
C GLU A 56 10.35 14.36 9.34
N LEU A 57 10.43 13.91 8.09
CA LEU A 57 11.61 13.25 7.51
C LEU A 57 12.57 14.20 6.79
N GLY A 58 12.31 15.51 6.83
CA GLY A 58 13.12 16.48 6.08
C GLY A 58 12.93 16.43 4.57
N LEU A 59 11.84 15.86 4.09
CA LEU A 59 11.46 15.78 2.67
C LEU A 59 10.53 16.96 2.31
N ARG A 60 10.37 17.22 1.01
CA ARG A 60 9.43 18.24 0.49
C ARG A 60 8.16 17.57 -0.01
N GLY A 61 7.03 17.88 0.59
CA GLY A 61 5.70 17.44 0.16
C GLY A 61 4.85 18.64 -0.25
N GLU A 62 4.23 18.56 -1.42
CA GLU A 62 3.32 19.59 -1.95
C GLU A 62 2.03 18.94 -2.42
N THR A 63 0.88 19.51 -2.03
CA THR A 63 -0.42 19.04 -2.52
C THR A 63 -1.02 20.03 -3.50
N LEU A 64 -1.31 19.56 -4.71
CA LEU A 64 -2.14 20.25 -5.68
C LEU A 64 -3.59 19.81 -5.52
N VAL A 65 -4.42 20.69 -4.98
CA VAL A 65 -5.85 20.48 -4.88
C VAL A 65 -6.51 20.94 -6.16
N LEU A 66 -7.21 20.03 -6.83
CA LEU A 66 -7.83 20.29 -8.14
C LEU A 66 -9.35 20.25 -8.01
N PRO A 67 -10.08 21.09 -8.78
CA PRO A 67 -11.54 21.08 -8.77
C PRO A 67 -12.11 19.68 -9.07
N GLU A 68 -13.21 19.32 -8.42
CA GLU A 68 -13.88 18.04 -8.66
C GLU A 68 -14.27 17.84 -10.12
N GLN A 69 -14.65 18.93 -10.81
CA GLN A 69 -15.09 18.93 -12.21
C GLN A 69 -13.92 19.06 -13.21
N ILE A 70 -12.66 18.98 -12.77
CA ILE A 70 -11.51 19.06 -13.68
C ILE A 70 -11.64 18.06 -14.83
N GLY A 71 -11.38 18.49 -16.04
CA GLY A 71 -11.37 17.61 -17.21
C GLY A 71 -10.18 16.63 -17.18
N GLU A 72 -10.37 15.41 -17.72
CA GLU A 72 -9.33 14.38 -17.79
C GLU A 72 -8.06 14.89 -18.49
N GLN A 73 -8.22 15.59 -19.62
CA GLN A 73 -7.09 16.13 -20.40
C GLN A 73 -6.31 17.20 -19.60
N GLU A 74 -7.00 18.04 -18.84
CA GLU A 74 -6.36 19.04 -17.99
C GLU A 74 -5.58 18.39 -16.87
N LEU A 75 -6.14 17.36 -16.19
CA LEU A 75 -5.44 16.60 -15.17
C LEU A 75 -4.19 15.93 -15.72
N ILE A 76 -4.30 15.28 -16.89
CA ILE A 76 -3.16 14.65 -17.58
C ILE A 76 -2.11 15.71 -17.95
N SER A 77 -2.51 16.88 -18.46
CA SER A 77 -1.58 17.97 -18.77
C SER A 77 -0.79 18.42 -17.55
N LYS A 78 -1.44 18.53 -16.38
CA LYS A 78 -0.74 18.86 -15.11
C LYS A 78 0.28 17.77 -14.73
N ILE A 79 -0.09 16.49 -14.86
CA ILE A 79 0.84 15.37 -14.60
C ILE A 79 2.03 15.41 -15.55
N LEU A 80 1.81 15.66 -16.85
CA LEU A 80 2.88 15.77 -17.85
C LEU A 80 3.82 16.96 -17.58
N HIS A 81 3.30 18.05 -17.00
CA HIS A 81 4.14 19.14 -16.52
C HIS A 81 5.04 18.70 -15.35
N LEU A 82 4.47 18.02 -14.35
CA LEU A 82 5.22 17.48 -13.22
C LEU A 82 6.25 16.41 -13.63
N ASN A 83 5.96 15.61 -14.66
CA ASN A 83 6.92 14.66 -15.22
C ASN A 83 8.20 15.35 -15.73
N ARG A 84 8.07 16.56 -16.30
CA ARG A 84 9.21 17.35 -16.84
C ARG A 84 9.93 18.18 -15.78
N ASP A 85 9.28 18.43 -14.66
CA ASP A 85 9.88 19.20 -13.56
C ASP A 85 10.96 18.37 -12.87
N LYS A 86 12.23 18.80 -13.01
CA LYS A 86 13.39 18.12 -12.40
C LYS A 86 13.43 18.21 -10.86
N GLU A 87 12.71 19.17 -10.30
CA GLU A 87 12.57 19.30 -8.84
C GLU A 87 11.64 18.24 -8.23
N VAL A 88 10.70 17.70 -9.01
CA VAL A 88 9.73 16.70 -8.55
C VAL A 88 10.29 15.30 -8.77
N ASN A 89 10.57 14.61 -7.69
CA ASN A 89 11.08 13.23 -7.71
C ASN A 89 9.99 12.17 -7.66
N GLY A 90 8.83 12.49 -7.06
CA GLY A 90 7.69 11.59 -6.97
C GLY A 90 6.36 12.28 -7.26
N ILE A 91 5.47 11.55 -7.91
CA ILE A 91 4.09 12.00 -8.21
C ILE A 91 3.14 10.94 -7.64
N LEU A 92 2.11 11.40 -6.92
CA LEU A 92 1.05 10.54 -6.44
C LEU A 92 -0.31 11.17 -6.77
N VAL A 93 -1.18 10.42 -7.43
CA VAL A 93 -2.58 10.78 -7.63
C VAL A 93 -3.40 10.10 -6.55
N GLN A 94 -4.00 10.91 -5.66
CA GLN A 94 -4.80 10.39 -4.55
C GLN A 94 -6.09 9.75 -5.08
N LEU A 95 -6.27 8.47 -4.80
CA LEU A 95 -7.49 7.72 -5.12
C LEU A 95 -8.48 7.78 -3.93
N PRO A 96 -9.79 7.65 -4.19
CA PRO A 96 -10.42 7.49 -5.52
C PRO A 96 -10.49 8.80 -6.31
N LEU A 97 -10.55 8.69 -7.63
CA LEU A 97 -10.88 9.80 -8.51
C LEU A 97 -12.38 9.91 -8.72
N PRO A 98 -12.92 11.12 -9.02
CA PRO A 98 -14.31 11.28 -9.50
C PRO A 98 -14.61 10.37 -10.70
N GLY A 99 -15.85 9.84 -10.76
CA GLY A 99 -16.22 8.80 -11.71
C GLY A 99 -16.18 9.17 -13.21
N HIS A 100 -16.07 10.46 -13.54
CA HIS A 100 -15.90 10.93 -14.92
C HIS A 100 -14.44 10.87 -15.42
N LEU A 101 -13.48 10.64 -14.52
CA LEU A 101 -12.07 10.51 -14.83
C LEU A 101 -11.67 9.04 -15.00
N ASN A 102 -10.99 8.71 -16.09
CA ASN A 102 -10.47 7.37 -16.28
C ASN A 102 -9.18 7.17 -15.47
N LYS A 103 -9.30 6.45 -14.36
CA LYS A 103 -8.18 6.15 -13.44
C LYS A 103 -6.96 5.58 -14.17
N GLU A 104 -7.17 4.62 -15.08
CA GLU A 104 -6.07 3.94 -15.78
C GLU A 104 -5.29 4.91 -16.66
N ARG A 105 -5.99 5.77 -17.41
CA ARG A 105 -5.37 6.78 -18.26
C ARG A 105 -4.58 7.79 -17.44
N VAL A 106 -5.15 8.23 -16.33
CA VAL A 106 -4.50 9.19 -15.42
C VAL A 106 -3.23 8.56 -14.82
N LEU A 107 -3.30 7.37 -14.25
CA LEU A 107 -2.13 6.71 -13.67
C LEU A 107 -1.05 6.40 -14.71
N LYS A 108 -1.44 6.01 -15.92
CA LYS A 108 -0.53 5.75 -17.05
C LYS A 108 0.17 7.02 -17.56
N SER A 109 -0.33 8.21 -17.26
CA SER A 109 0.30 9.46 -17.67
C SER A 109 1.46 9.90 -16.76
N ILE A 110 1.61 9.29 -15.58
CA ILE A 110 2.74 9.51 -14.67
C ILE A 110 4.00 8.91 -15.29
N ASP A 111 5.14 9.61 -15.20
CA ASP A 111 6.43 9.00 -15.56
C ASP A 111 6.69 7.80 -14.65
N PRO A 112 6.92 6.59 -15.19
CA PRO A 112 7.21 5.40 -14.39
C PRO A 112 8.35 5.57 -13.39
N MET A 113 9.29 6.49 -13.66
CA MET A 113 10.40 6.84 -12.74
C MET A 113 9.99 7.76 -11.59
N LYS A 114 8.79 8.35 -11.66
CA LYS A 114 8.20 9.22 -10.62
C LYS A 114 6.95 8.62 -9.99
N ASP A 115 6.52 7.44 -10.43
CA ASP A 115 5.37 6.70 -9.88
C ASP A 115 5.74 6.07 -8.53
N VAL A 116 5.79 6.89 -7.50
CA VAL A 116 6.19 6.44 -6.15
C VAL A 116 5.11 5.63 -5.41
N ASP A 117 3.89 5.57 -5.95
CA ASP A 117 2.84 4.67 -5.46
C ASP A 117 2.93 3.26 -6.08
N GLY A 118 3.72 3.11 -7.16
CA GLY A 118 4.00 1.85 -7.84
C GLY A 118 2.82 1.28 -8.64
N LEU A 119 1.91 2.14 -9.11
CA LEU A 119 0.66 1.75 -9.78
C LEU A 119 0.73 1.85 -11.32
N HIS A 120 1.81 2.42 -11.86
CA HIS A 120 2.00 2.50 -13.31
C HIS A 120 2.15 1.10 -13.93
N PRO A 121 1.52 0.81 -15.09
CA PRO A 121 1.57 -0.52 -15.72
C PRO A 121 3.00 -1.05 -15.96
N GLU A 122 3.97 -0.18 -16.26
CA GLU A 122 5.38 -0.58 -16.39
C GLU A 122 5.94 -1.10 -15.07
N ASN A 123 5.70 -0.41 -13.95
CA ASN A 123 6.15 -0.85 -12.63
C ASN A 123 5.45 -2.14 -12.18
N ALA A 124 4.16 -2.29 -12.51
CA ALA A 124 3.42 -3.53 -12.30
C ALA A 124 4.02 -4.70 -13.12
N GLY A 125 4.41 -4.45 -14.38
CA GLY A 125 5.09 -5.43 -15.22
C GLY A 125 6.44 -5.86 -14.67
N LEU A 126 7.25 -4.91 -14.19
CA LEU A 126 8.53 -5.21 -13.55
C LEU A 126 8.37 -6.03 -12.26
N LEU A 127 7.32 -5.78 -11.48
CA LEU A 127 7.00 -6.59 -10.31
C LEU A 127 6.68 -8.04 -10.71
N VAL A 128 5.90 -8.25 -11.77
CA VAL A 128 5.59 -9.58 -12.30
C VAL A 128 6.85 -10.30 -12.76
N GLN A 129 7.80 -9.59 -13.36
CA GLN A 129 9.09 -10.16 -13.81
C GLN A 129 10.08 -10.45 -12.69
N GLY A 130 9.76 -10.12 -11.45
CA GLY A 130 10.65 -10.30 -10.29
C GLY A 130 11.72 -9.21 -10.11
N ASN A 131 11.69 -8.15 -10.91
CA ASN A 131 12.65 -7.05 -10.88
C ASN A 131 11.96 -5.69 -10.64
N PRO A 132 11.23 -5.50 -9.54
CA PRO A 132 10.44 -4.30 -9.31
C PRO A 132 11.33 -3.06 -9.19
N ARG A 133 10.97 -1.99 -9.91
CA ARG A 133 11.51 -0.65 -9.67
C ARG A 133 10.84 -0.05 -8.44
N PHE A 134 9.53 0.00 -8.46
CA PHE A 134 8.70 0.38 -7.32
C PHE A 134 7.72 -0.74 -7.01
N ILE A 135 7.56 -1.03 -5.73
CA ILE A 135 6.52 -1.92 -5.24
C ILE A 135 5.37 -1.06 -4.74
N PRO A 136 4.11 -1.36 -5.09
CA PRO A 136 2.98 -0.62 -4.57
C PRO A 136 3.03 -0.53 -3.03
N CYS A 137 2.75 0.66 -2.49
CA CYS A 137 3.06 0.99 -1.09
C CYS A 137 2.41 0.04 -0.08
N THR A 138 1.13 -0.33 -0.26
CA THR A 138 0.44 -1.25 0.66
C THR A 138 1.02 -2.68 0.59
N PRO A 139 1.23 -3.30 -0.57
CA PRO A 139 1.96 -4.56 -0.69
C PRO A 139 3.36 -4.55 -0.08
N ALA A 140 4.14 -3.49 -0.31
CA ALA A 140 5.45 -3.33 0.29
C ALA A 140 5.37 -3.29 1.83
N GLY A 141 4.38 -2.57 2.36
CA GLY A 141 4.15 -2.50 3.80
C GLY A 141 3.77 -3.84 4.42
N ILE A 142 2.96 -4.65 3.73
CA ILE A 142 2.62 -6.01 4.17
C ILE A 142 3.88 -6.88 4.24
N LEU A 143 4.71 -6.85 3.19
CA LEU A 143 5.97 -7.60 3.15
C LEU A 143 6.90 -7.19 4.30
N GLU A 144 7.05 -5.88 4.53
CA GLU A 144 7.92 -5.37 5.59
C GLU A 144 7.41 -5.78 6.99
N MET A 145 6.09 -5.78 7.21
CA MET A 145 5.49 -6.29 8.46
C MET A 145 5.81 -7.78 8.65
N LEU A 146 5.62 -8.61 7.62
CA LEU A 146 5.93 -10.04 7.70
C LEU A 146 7.40 -10.28 8.04
N LYS A 147 8.32 -9.53 7.40
CA LYS A 147 9.77 -9.59 7.67
C LYS A 147 10.12 -9.14 9.09
N PHE A 148 9.58 -8.01 9.53
CA PHE A 148 9.86 -7.45 10.86
C PHE A 148 9.47 -8.40 11.99
N TYR A 149 8.31 -9.03 11.86
CA TYR A 149 7.80 -10.00 12.84
C TYR A 149 8.25 -11.43 12.58
N GLN A 150 9.16 -11.63 11.63
CA GLN A 150 9.73 -12.95 11.30
C GLN A 150 8.65 -14.00 10.95
N ILE A 151 7.56 -13.56 10.32
CA ILE A 151 6.56 -14.46 9.76
C ILE A 151 7.11 -15.07 8.48
N ALA A 152 7.31 -16.38 8.48
CA ALA A 152 7.87 -17.08 7.32
C ALA A 152 7.00 -16.91 6.07
N ILE A 153 7.64 -16.69 4.92
CA ILE A 153 6.98 -16.52 3.61
C ILE A 153 7.34 -17.68 2.69
N GLU A 154 8.63 -18.00 2.59
CA GLU A 154 9.14 -19.06 1.74
C GLU A 154 8.50 -20.40 2.09
N GLY A 155 7.97 -21.09 1.07
CA GLY A 155 7.31 -22.38 1.17
C GLY A 155 5.91 -22.33 1.83
N LYS A 156 5.45 -21.14 2.30
CA LYS A 156 4.16 -21.00 2.99
C LYS A 156 2.99 -20.92 2.04
N ARG A 157 1.86 -21.46 2.45
CA ARG A 157 0.57 -21.29 1.76
C ARG A 157 -0.04 -19.96 2.20
N ILE A 158 -0.03 -19.00 1.31
CA ILE A 158 -0.57 -17.67 1.56
C ILE A 158 -1.87 -17.49 0.77
N VAL A 159 -2.96 -17.28 1.48
CA VAL A 159 -4.25 -17.00 0.89
C VAL A 159 -4.52 -15.50 0.94
N ILE A 160 -4.87 -14.93 -0.21
CA ILE A 160 -5.20 -13.51 -0.35
C ILE A 160 -6.66 -13.42 -0.75
N VAL A 161 -7.46 -12.76 0.08
CA VAL A 161 -8.87 -12.50 -0.23
C VAL A 161 -9.02 -11.07 -0.71
N GLY A 162 -9.21 -10.95 -2.03
CA GLY A 162 -9.23 -9.68 -2.76
C GLY A 162 -8.28 -9.70 -3.96
N ARG A 163 -8.71 -9.08 -5.06
CA ARG A 163 -7.93 -9.04 -6.31
C ARG A 163 -7.86 -7.64 -6.93
N SER A 164 -7.86 -6.62 -6.08
CA SER A 164 -7.69 -5.25 -6.54
C SER A 164 -6.31 -5.04 -7.19
N GLU A 165 -6.24 -4.10 -8.10
CA GLU A 165 -4.99 -3.75 -8.81
C GLU A 165 -3.97 -3.07 -7.88
N ILE A 166 -4.48 -2.43 -6.82
CA ILE A 166 -3.64 -1.66 -5.89
C ILE A 166 -3.14 -2.48 -4.70
N VAL A 167 -3.77 -3.61 -4.36
CA VAL A 167 -3.38 -4.46 -3.21
C VAL A 167 -3.33 -5.93 -3.58
N GLY A 168 -4.49 -6.56 -3.87
CA GLY A 168 -4.59 -8.01 -3.95
C GLY A 168 -3.68 -8.65 -5.00
N ARG A 169 -3.71 -8.14 -6.25
CA ARG A 169 -2.82 -8.64 -7.32
C ARG A 169 -1.34 -8.37 -7.04
N PRO A 170 -0.93 -7.13 -6.71
CA PRO A 170 0.49 -6.87 -6.47
C PRO A 170 1.06 -7.56 -5.24
N VAL A 171 0.30 -7.73 -4.14
CA VAL A 171 0.79 -8.49 -2.98
C VAL A 171 0.94 -9.98 -3.31
N ALA A 172 0.04 -10.55 -4.12
CA ALA A 172 0.15 -11.94 -4.58
C ALA A 172 1.44 -12.15 -5.37
N GLN A 173 1.70 -11.27 -6.34
CA GLN A 173 2.92 -11.34 -7.13
C GLN A 173 4.18 -11.13 -6.29
N LEU A 174 4.15 -10.17 -5.37
CA LEU A 174 5.26 -9.89 -4.47
C LEU A 174 5.61 -11.11 -3.60
N LEU A 175 4.61 -11.77 -3.02
CA LEU A 175 4.83 -12.94 -2.17
C LEU A 175 5.22 -14.19 -2.97
N LEU A 176 4.72 -14.33 -4.22
CA LEU A 176 5.21 -15.35 -5.15
C LEU A 176 6.70 -15.16 -5.44
N ASN A 177 7.15 -13.92 -5.66
CA ASN A 177 8.58 -13.60 -5.86
C ASN A 177 9.42 -13.87 -4.60
N HIS A 178 8.78 -14.00 -3.43
CA HIS A 178 9.40 -14.42 -2.16
C HIS A 178 9.15 -15.90 -1.84
N HIS A 179 8.92 -16.73 -2.88
CA HIS A 179 8.81 -18.19 -2.81
C HIS A 179 7.61 -18.72 -2.02
N ALA A 180 6.54 -17.93 -1.87
CA ALA A 180 5.29 -18.43 -1.31
C ALA A 180 4.46 -19.22 -2.33
N THR A 181 3.66 -20.17 -1.86
CA THR A 181 2.54 -20.74 -2.61
C THR A 181 1.32 -19.86 -2.41
N VAL A 182 0.88 -19.14 -3.44
CA VAL A 182 -0.15 -18.10 -3.33
C VAL A 182 -1.46 -18.54 -3.95
N THR A 183 -2.55 -18.39 -3.19
CA THR A 183 -3.94 -18.53 -3.68
C THR A 183 -4.65 -17.18 -3.59
N ILE A 184 -5.24 -16.71 -4.70
CA ILE A 184 -6.07 -15.50 -4.73
C ILE A 184 -7.54 -15.89 -4.74
N CYS A 185 -8.26 -15.47 -3.70
CA CYS A 185 -9.70 -15.63 -3.59
C CYS A 185 -10.45 -14.31 -3.87
N HIS A 186 -11.64 -14.41 -4.41
CA HIS A 186 -12.45 -13.25 -4.80
C HIS A 186 -13.94 -13.58 -4.81
N SER A 187 -14.81 -12.63 -5.14
CA SER A 187 -16.28 -12.77 -5.13
C SER A 187 -16.84 -13.88 -6.03
N LYS A 188 -16.03 -14.52 -6.86
CA LYS A 188 -16.41 -15.66 -7.70
C LYS A 188 -15.76 -16.97 -7.26
N THR A 189 -14.94 -16.95 -6.21
CA THR A 189 -14.35 -18.17 -5.63
C THR A 189 -15.45 -19.03 -5.03
N LYS A 190 -15.49 -20.29 -5.43
CA LYS A 190 -16.37 -21.32 -4.83
C LYS A 190 -15.68 -21.87 -3.59
N ASN A 191 -16.46 -22.25 -2.58
CA ASN A 191 -15.97 -22.89 -1.35
C ASN A 191 -14.82 -22.07 -0.71
N LEU A 192 -15.05 -20.76 -0.51
CA LEU A 192 -14.05 -19.85 0.04
C LEU A 192 -13.45 -20.35 1.37
N GLU A 193 -14.28 -20.96 2.23
CA GLU A 193 -13.84 -21.47 3.53
C GLU A 193 -12.80 -22.58 3.41
N ASP A 194 -12.91 -23.45 2.40
CA ASP A 194 -11.92 -24.51 2.16
C ASP A 194 -10.54 -23.93 1.81
N GLU A 195 -10.51 -22.83 1.05
CA GLU A 195 -9.26 -22.13 0.76
C GLU A 195 -8.71 -21.41 2.00
N LEU A 196 -9.57 -20.77 2.77
CA LEU A 196 -9.18 -20.07 4.01
C LEU A 196 -8.59 -21.02 5.05
N LYS A 197 -9.17 -22.23 5.21
CA LYS A 197 -8.66 -23.26 6.13
C LYS A 197 -7.27 -23.78 5.75
N ARG A 198 -6.83 -23.62 4.50
CA ARG A 198 -5.50 -24.02 4.05
C ARG A 198 -4.44 -22.95 4.29
N ALA A 199 -4.85 -21.74 4.67
CA ALA A 199 -3.93 -20.62 4.85
C ALA A 199 -3.01 -20.81 6.07
N GLU A 200 -1.71 -20.70 5.89
CA GLU A 200 -0.74 -20.50 6.96
C GLU A 200 -0.56 -18.98 7.22
N VAL A 201 -0.70 -18.16 6.16
CA VAL A 201 -0.80 -16.71 6.24
C VAL A 201 -2.02 -16.27 5.42
N LEU A 202 -2.88 -15.45 6.02
CA LEU A 202 -4.04 -14.86 5.38
C LEU A 202 -3.82 -13.36 5.19
N ILE A 203 -4.12 -12.85 3.99
CA ILE A 203 -4.19 -11.41 3.70
C ILE A 203 -5.62 -11.07 3.29
N ALA A 204 -6.33 -10.31 4.13
CA ALA A 204 -7.69 -9.88 3.87
C ALA A 204 -7.69 -8.46 3.28
N ALA A 205 -8.13 -8.32 2.02
CA ALA A 205 -8.17 -7.06 1.26
C ALA A 205 -9.45 -6.98 0.40
N ILE A 206 -10.60 -7.13 1.06
CA ILE A 206 -11.92 -7.29 0.44
C ILE A 206 -12.68 -5.96 0.41
N GLY A 207 -12.49 -5.12 1.43
CA GLY A 207 -13.28 -3.92 1.67
C GLY A 207 -14.69 -4.24 2.20
N LYS A 208 -14.81 -5.26 3.05
CA LYS A 208 -16.05 -5.66 3.72
C LYS A 208 -15.80 -5.83 5.22
N PRO A 209 -16.45 -5.02 6.08
CA PRO A 209 -16.18 -5.04 7.51
C PRO A 209 -16.51 -6.40 8.12
N LYS A 210 -15.58 -6.93 8.93
CA LYS A 210 -15.72 -8.17 9.70
C LYS A 210 -16.19 -9.39 8.90
N PHE A 211 -15.82 -9.45 7.62
CA PHE A 211 -16.22 -10.54 6.72
C PHE A 211 -15.53 -11.85 7.08
N ILE A 212 -14.24 -11.82 7.43
CA ILE A 212 -13.47 -13.01 7.84
C ILE A 212 -13.65 -13.26 9.33
N LYS A 213 -14.10 -14.45 9.67
CA LYS A 213 -14.35 -14.87 11.05
C LYS A 213 -13.44 -16.01 11.47
N GLY A 214 -13.30 -16.25 12.79
CA GLY A 214 -12.43 -17.28 13.34
C GLY A 214 -12.81 -18.70 12.92
N ASP A 215 -14.08 -19.01 12.80
CA ASP A 215 -14.59 -20.33 12.38
C ASP A 215 -14.28 -20.67 10.90
N MET A 216 -13.95 -19.67 10.10
CA MET A 216 -13.54 -19.83 8.70
C MET A 216 -12.06 -20.19 8.54
N LEU A 217 -11.28 -20.17 9.61
CA LEU A 217 -9.82 -20.29 9.58
C LEU A 217 -9.33 -21.50 10.39
N SER A 218 -8.14 -21.98 10.08
CA SER A 218 -7.46 -23.01 10.89
C SER A 218 -6.65 -22.35 12.03
N PRO A 219 -6.57 -23.02 13.21
CA PRO A 219 -5.75 -22.52 14.30
C PRO A 219 -4.28 -22.35 13.92
N GLY A 220 -3.65 -21.27 14.41
CA GLY A 220 -2.24 -20.98 14.16
C GLY A 220 -1.96 -20.13 12.92
N VAL A 221 -2.98 -19.75 12.14
CA VAL A 221 -2.83 -18.87 10.99
C VAL A 221 -2.29 -17.47 11.40
N ALA A 222 -1.42 -16.88 10.59
CA ALA A 222 -1.05 -15.47 10.73
C ALA A 222 -1.96 -14.63 9.82
N VAL A 223 -2.56 -13.55 10.35
CA VAL A 223 -3.57 -12.76 9.64
C VAL A 223 -3.14 -11.31 9.48
N ILE A 224 -3.08 -10.84 8.23
CA ILE A 224 -2.88 -9.44 7.86
C ILE A 224 -4.21 -8.87 7.36
N ASP A 225 -4.80 -7.98 8.12
CA ASP A 225 -6.00 -7.25 7.74
C ASP A 225 -5.63 -5.92 7.07
N VAL A 226 -5.99 -5.78 5.80
CA VAL A 226 -5.75 -4.57 4.98
C VAL A 226 -7.02 -3.71 4.88
N GLY A 227 -8.14 -4.21 5.37
CA GLY A 227 -9.43 -3.55 5.29
C GLY A 227 -9.43 -2.19 5.98
N ILE A 228 -10.01 -1.19 5.32
CA ILE A 228 -10.28 0.14 5.90
C ILE A 228 -11.73 0.48 5.57
N ASN A 229 -12.63 0.04 6.43
CA ASN A 229 -14.06 0.28 6.29
C ASN A 229 -14.50 1.34 7.31
N ARG A 230 -15.26 2.34 6.87
CA ARG A 230 -15.86 3.33 7.77
C ARG A 230 -17.30 2.91 8.09
N VAL A 231 -17.53 2.56 9.35
CA VAL A 231 -18.86 2.17 9.86
C VAL A 231 -19.12 3.01 11.11
N ASP A 232 -20.17 3.79 11.13
CA ASP A 232 -20.56 4.66 12.25
C ASP A 232 -19.42 5.55 12.78
N GLY A 233 -18.64 6.11 11.86
CA GLY A 233 -17.49 6.97 12.19
C GLY A 233 -16.23 6.25 12.66
N GLN A 234 -16.28 4.93 12.83
CA GLN A 234 -15.14 4.08 13.23
C GLN A 234 -14.47 3.43 12.02
N ILE A 235 -13.18 3.19 12.14
CA ILE A 235 -12.41 2.42 11.14
C ILE A 235 -12.41 0.95 11.59
N ILE A 236 -12.95 0.09 10.73
CA ILE A 236 -13.08 -1.36 10.97
C ILE A 236 -12.39 -2.12 9.83
N GLY A 237 -11.69 -3.20 10.17
CA GLY A 237 -11.04 -4.08 9.21
C GLY A 237 -12.00 -5.03 8.50
N ASP A 238 -11.46 -5.83 7.59
CA ASP A 238 -12.17 -6.91 6.90
C ASP A 238 -12.29 -8.17 7.78
N VAL A 239 -11.51 -8.23 8.84
CA VAL A 239 -11.43 -9.36 9.77
C VAL A 239 -12.20 -9.05 11.06
N ASP A 240 -12.97 -10.02 11.54
CA ASP A 240 -13.52 -9.95 12.88
C ASP A 240 -12.42 -10.24 13.89
N PHE A 241 -11.75 -9.17 14.32
CA PHE A 241 -10.53 -9.21 15.13
C PHE A 241 -10.70 -10.06 16.40
N GLU A 242 -11.82 -9.95 17.07
CA GLU A 242 -12.09 -10.65 18.33
C GLU A 242 -12.14 -12.16 18.10
N SER A 243 -12.97 -12.63 17.16
CA SER A 243 -13.11 -14.07 16.90
C SER A 243 -11.83 -14.68 16.34
N VAL A 244 -11.12 -13.97 15.47
CA VAL A 244 -9.87 -14.44 14.85
C VAL A 244 -8.71 -14.44 15.84
N SER A 245 -8.65 -13.52 16.78
CA SER A 245 -7.60 -13.46 17.82
C SER A 245 -7.58 -14.72 18.71
N ASN A 246 -8.70 -15.42 18.82
CA ASN A 246 -8.77 -16.65 19.63
C ASN A 246 -8.05 -17.83 18.98
N ILE A 247 -7.78 -17.78 17.67
CA ILE A 247 -7.22 -18.93 16.92
C ILE A 247 -5.93 -18.58 16.15
N ALA A 248 -5.71 -17.32 15.86
CA ALA A 248 -4.54 -16.86 15.12
C ALA A 248 -3.25 -16.95 15.95
N SER A 249 -2.12 -17.24 15.31
CA SER A 249 -0.79 -17.08 15.92
C SER A 249 -0.32 -15.63 15.91
N ALA A 250 -0.74 -14.88 14.90
CA ALA A 250 -0.43 -13.44 14.73
C ALA A 250 -1.57 -12.73 14.00
N ILE A 251 -1.82 -11.47 14.34
CA ILE A 251 -2.89 -10.67 13.71
C ILE A 251 -2.53 -9.18 13.70
N SER A 252 -2.81 -8.51 12.57
CA SER A 252 -2.68 -7.05 12.50
C SER A 252 -3.97 -6.37 12.96
N PRO A 253 -3.88 -5.30 13.78
CA PRO A 253 -5.05 -4.53 14.19
C PRO A 253 -5.50 -3.55 13.09
N VAL A 254 -6.79 -3.20 13.09
CA VAL A 254 -7.32 -2.07 12.31
C VAL A 254 -8.13 -1.17 13.25
N PRO A 255 -7.73 0.10 13.41
CA PRO A 255 -6.54 0.77 12.83
C PRO A 255 -5.21 0.40 13.50
N GLY A 256 -4.08 0.73 12.83
CA GLY A 256 -2.75 0.59 13.41
C GLY A 256 -1.88 -0.53 12.82
N GLY A 257 -2.46 -1.39 11.97
CA GLY A 257 -1.72 -2.41 11.20
C GLY A 257 -1.15 -1.86 9.89
N VAL A 258 -1.70 -2.26 8.75
CA VAL A 258 -1.16 -1.96 7.41
C VAL A 258 -1.20 -0.47 7.04
N GLY A 259 -2.21 0.30 7.52
CA GLY A 259 -2.38 1.71 7.15
C GLY A 259 -1.14 2.58 7.36
N PRO A 260 -0.49 2.60 8.55
CA PRO A 260 0.76 3.33 8.79
C PRO A 260 1.89 2.93 7.83
N MET A 261 1.96 1.66 7.44
CA MET A 261 2.98 1.14 6.55
C MET A 261 2.88 1.70 5.13
N THR A 262 1.67 1.95 4.64
CA THR A 262 1.48 2.53 3.30
C THR A 262 2.19 3.89 3.18
N ILE A 263 2.13 4.72 4.22
CA ILE A 263 2.83 6.02 4.24
C ILE A 263 4.35 5.82 4.34
N ALA A 264 4.81 4.88 5.16
CA ALA A 264 6.24 4.61 5.31
C ALA A 264 6.87 4.13 3.98
N MET A 265 6.19 3.23 3.27
CA MET A 265 6.66 2.74 1.97
C MET A 265 6.61 3.81 0.88
N LEU A 266 5.64 4.73 0.94
CA LEU A 266 5.61 5.88 0.03
C LEU A 266 6.85 6.77 0.22
N MET A 267 7.25 7.05 1.46
CA MET A 267 8.47 7.83 1.73
C MET A 267 9.73 7.08 1.26
N GLN A 268 9.76 5.77 1.45
CA GLN A 268 10.86 4.94 0.95
C GLN A 268 10.95 4.96 -0.58
N ASN A 269 9.82 4.78 -1.27
CA ASN A 269 9.78 4.87 -2.73
C ASN A 269 10.20 6.27 -3.23
N LEU A 270 9.84 7.35 -2.52
CA LEU A 270 10.27 8.71 -2.85
C LEU A 270 11.79 8.86 -2.76
N CYS A 271 12.41 8.44 -1.68
CA CYS A 271 13.86 8.48 -1.51
C CYS A 271 14.58 7.65 -2.59
N PHE A 272 14.05 6.47 -2.86
CA PHE A 272 14.57 5.61 -3.92
C PHE A 272 14.43 6.24 -5.31
N ALA A 273 13.28 6.83 -5.64
CA ALA A 273 13.05 7.55 -6.90
C ALA A 273 14.05 8.70 -7.08
N ALA A 274 14.25 9.49 -6.03
CA ALA A 274 15.19 10.60 -6.02
C ALA A 274 16.64 10.11 -6.28
N THR A 275 17.05 9.03 -5.63
CA THR A 275 18.37 8.40 -5.84
C THR A 275 18.54 7.85 -7.26
N LEU A 276 17.50 7.24 -7.84
CA LEU A 276 17.54 6.74 -9.22
C LEU A 276 17.69 7.86 -10.25
N GLN A 277 17.01 9.00 -10.01
CA GLN A 277 17.03 10.14 -10.90
C GLN A 277 18.35 10.89 -10.82
N SER A 278 18.98 11.00 -9.64
CA SER A 278 20.27 11.66 -9.47
C SER A 278 21.44 10.94 -10.17
N LYS A 279 21.34 9.61 -10.39
CA LYS A 279 22.35 8.83 -11.10
C LYS A 279 22.29 8.94 -12.63
N LYS A 280 21.22 9.53 -13.17
CA LYS A 280 20.98 9.67 -14.61
C LYS A 280 21.27 11.07 -15.15
N GLY A 281 21.53 12.05 -14.30
CA GLY A 281 21.92 13.42 -14.62
C GLY A 281 23.38 13.64 -14.39
#